data_c12511feb07da68687daed3c15f6ceaa
#
_entry.id   c12511feb07da68687daed3c15f6ceaa
#
_cell.length_a   1.000
_cell.length_b   1.000
_cell.length_c   1.000
_cell.angle_alpha   90.00
_cell.angle_beta   90.00
_cell.angle_gamma   90.00
#
_symmetry.space_group_name_H-M   'P 1'
#
loop_
_entity.id
_entity.type
_entity.pdbx_description
1 polymer ?
#
loop_
_entity_poly.entity_id
_entity_poly.type
_entity_poly.pdbx_seq_one_letter_code
_entity_poly.pdbx_strand_id
1 'polypeptide(L)'
;MAQKVTGYIKLQIPAAKATASPPVGPALGQHGVNISQIIKEFNERTKDQAGFKIPVVITVYADRSFSFVTKTPPTPTLILKTLGIEKGSGVPNKDKVATITKAQVKEIAERKMPDLTANTIEAAMSQVAGTCRSMGIVVVD
;
A
#
# COMPACT_ATOMS: atom_id res chain seq x y z
N MET A 1 -21.03 19.73 10.88
CA MET A 1 -21.90 19.28 9.78
C MET A 1 -21.13 18.39 8.82
N ALA A 2 -21.78 17.36 8.31
CA ALA A 2 -21.17 16.50 7.31
C ALA A 2 -20.96 17.29 6.02
N GLN A 3 -19.74 17.32 5.54
CA GLN A 3 -19.41 17.98 4.26
C GLN A 3 -19.74 17.03 3.11
N LYS A 4 -20.20 17.60 2.01
CA LYS A 4 -20.51 16.81 0.82
C LYS A 4 -19.21 16.37 0.13
N VAL A 5 -19.08 15.07 -0.08
CA VAL A 5 -17.93 14.51 -0.79
C VAL A 5 -18.10 14.72 -2.29
N THR A 6 -17.11 15.34 -2.94
CA THR A 6 -17.11 15.53 -4.40
C THR A 6 -16.33 14.45 -5.13
N GLY A 7 -15.41 13.76 -4.45
CA GLY A 7 -14.67 12.69 -5.07
C GLY A 7 -13.66 12.04 -4.15
N TYR A 8 -13.11 10.94 -4.63
CA TYR A 8 -12.05 10.20 -3.95
C TYR A 8 -10.85 10.08 -4.87
N ILE A 9 -9.66 10.18 -4.31
CA ILE A 9 -8.41 9.98 -5.03
C ILE A 9 -7.66 8.85 -4.33
N LYS A 10 -7.33 7.82 -5.08
CA LYS A 10 -6.57 6.67 -4.57
C LYS A 10 -5.22 6.63 -5.25
N LEU A 11 -4.15 6.69 -4.46
CA LEU A 11 -2.78 6.73 -4.96
C LEU A 11 -1.90 5.79 -4.15
N GLN A 12 -0.80 5.37 -4.76
CA GLN A 12 0.30 4.70 -4.06
C GLN A 12 1.52 5.60 -4.18
N ILE A 13 2.00 6.10 -3.06
CA ILE A 13 3.09 7.08 -3.00
C ILE A 13 4.21 6.53 -2.13
N PRO A 14 5.48 6.67 -2.54
CA PRO A 14 6.60 6.30 -1.66
C PRO A 14 6.53 7.05 -0.34
N ALA A 15 6.66 6.32 0.77
CA ALA A 15 6.57 6.91 2.10
C ALA A 15 7.65 7.98 2.30
N ALA A 16 7.26 9.11 2.88
CA ALA A 16 8.12 10.26 3.17
C ALA A 16 8.79 10.89 1.93
N LYS A 17 8.35 10.50 0.72
CA LYS A 17 8.93 10.98 -0.54
C LYS A 17 7.88 11.52 -1.51
N ALA A 18 6.71 11.90 -1.02
CA ALA A 18 5.68 12.49 -1.87
C ALA A 18 6.16 13.83 -2.45
N THR A 19 5.92 14.03 -3.74
CA THR A 19 6.27 15.27 -4.45
C THR A 19 5.11 15.71 -5.32
N ALA A 20 5.14 16.96 -5.77
CA ALA A 20 4.12 17.48 -6.69
C ALA A 20 4.27 16.93 -8.12
N SER A 21 5.28 16.11 -8.36
CA SER A 21 5.49 15.44 -9.64
C SER A 21 4.42 14.38 -9.92
N PRO A 22 4.19 13.98 -11.18
CA PRO A 22 3.31 12.86 -11.46
C PRO A 22 3.70 11.61 -10.65
N PRO A 23 2.73 10.80 -10.16
CA PRO A 23 1.28 10.89 -10.43
C PRO A 23 0.48 11.77 -9.44
N VAL A 24 1.13 12.36 -8.44
CA VAL A 24 0.44 13.07 -7.36
C VAL A 24 -0.15 14.41 -7.81
N GLY A 25 0.68 15.23 -8.45
CA GLY A 25 0.27 16.57 -8.87
C GLY A 25 -0.96 16.60 -9.77
N PRO A 26 -0.94 15.88 -10.91
CA PRO A 26 -2.10 15.87 -11.81
C PRO A 26 -3.37 15.31 -11.17
N ALA A 27 -3.25 14.24 -10.38
CA ALA A 27 -4.40 13.63 -9.71
C ALA A 27 -5.08 14.60 -8.73
N LEU A 28 -4.29 15.32 -7.94
CA LEU A 28 -4.80 16.29 -6.97
C LEU A 28 -5.26 17.58 -7.62
N GLY A 29 -4.55 18.01 -8.66
CA GLY A 29 -4.88 19.25 -9.39
C GLY A 29 -6.27 19.23 -10.02
N GLN A 30 -6.72 18.08 -10.50
CA GLN A 30 -8.04 17.92 -11.08
C GLN A 30 -9.17 18.22 -10.09
N HIS A 31 -8.92 18.03 -8.80
CA HIS A 31 -9.91 18.25 -7.75
C HIS A 31 -9.77 19.61 -7.07
N GLY A 32 -8.77 20.40 -7.45
CA GLY A 32 -8.57 21.75 -6.90
C GLY A 32 -8.17 21.82 -5.44
N VAL A 33 -7.58 20.75 -4.90
CA VAL A 33 -7.12 20.69 -3.51
C VAL A 33 -5.71 21.24 -3.36
N ASN A 34 -5.33 21.59 -2.13
CA ASN A 34 -4.00 22.11 -1.83
C ASN A 34 -2.97 20.98 -1.84
N ILE A 35 -2.26 20.84 -2.94
CA ILE A 35 -1.27 19.77 -3.17
C ILE A 35 -0.14 19.85 -2.14
N SER A 36 0.38 21.05 -1.88
CA SER A 36 1.51 21.24 -0.95
C SER A 36 1.18 20.77 0.45
N GLN A 37 -0.03 21.06 0.92
CA GLN A 37 -0.47 20.64 2.24
C GLN A 37 -0.60 19.13 2.34
N ILE A 38 -1.21 18.51 1.33
CA ILE A 38 -1.37 17.05 1.26
C ILE A 38 -0.01 16.36 1.31
N ILE A 39 0.93 16.82 0.49
CA ILE A 39 2.28 16.26 0.42
C ILE A 39 2.98 16.36 1.78
N LYS A 40 2.91 17.51 2.41
CA LYS A 40 3.53 17.75 3.72
C LYS A 40 2.97 16.81 4.79
N GLU A 41 1.64 16.74 4.89
CA GLU A 41 0.98 15.88 5.87
C GLU A 41 1.26 14.40 5.61
N PHE A 42 1.24 13.97 4.34
CA PHE A 42 1.56 12.61 3.96
C PHE A 42 2.99 12.24 4.37
N ASN A 43 3.95 13.10 4.06
CA ASN A 43 5.36 12.86 4.39
C ASN A 43 5.56 12.77 5.91
N GLU A 44 4.89 13.60 6.68
CA GLU A 44 4.94 13.56 8.14
C GLU A 44 4.36 12.26 8.71
N ARG A 45 3.21 11.82 8.19
CA ARG A 45 2.54 10.61 8.67
C ARG A 45 3.26 9.32 8.27
N THR A 46 3.96 9.32 7.15
CA THR A 46 4.62 8.12 6.62
C THR A 46 6.12 8.09 6.89
N LYS A 47 6.61 9.02 7.68
CA LYS A 47 8.02 9.16 8.00
C LYS A 47 8.65 7.87 8.53
N ASP A 48 7.92 7.14 9.38
CA ASP A 48 8.39 5.90 10.00
C ASP A 48 8.33 4.70 9.05
N GLN A 49 7.70 4.86 7.88
CA GLN A 49 7.50 3.80 6.90
C GLN A 49 8.33 4.04 5.63
N ALA A 50 9.38 4.84 5.73
CA ALA A 50 10.25 5.14 4.60
C ALA A 50 10.79 3.87 3.94
N GLY A 51 10.80 3.84 2.62
CA GLY A 51 11.21 2.69 1.84
C GLY A 51 10.07 1.81 1.35
N PHE A 52 8.83 2.06 1.80
CA PHE A 52 7.63 1.38 1.31
C PHE A 52 6.79 2.32 0.48
N LYS A 53 6.02 1.77 -0.46
CA LYS A 53 4.95 2.51 -1.10
C LYS A 53 3.72 2.40 -0.21
N ILE A 54 3.09 3.53 0.08
CA ILE A 54 1.93 3.59 0.96
C ILE A 54 0.69 3.91 0.13
N PRO A 55 -0.34 3.05 0.15
CA PRO A 55 -1.62 3.40 -0.45
C PRO A 55 -2.28 4.51 0.36
N VAL A 56 -2.77 5.52 -0.32
CA VAL A 56 -3.48 6.63 0.33
C VAL A 56 -4.82 6.83 -0.37
N VAL A 57 -5.86 7.04 0.42
CA VAL A 57 -7.19 7.40 -0.08
C VAL A 57 -7.48 8.81 0.41
N ILE A 58 -7.62 9.72 -0.53
CA ILE A 58 -7.90 11.14 -0.26
C ILE A 58 -9.36 11.40 -0.57
N THR A 59 -10.10 11.90 0.40
CA THR A 59 -11.49 12.30 0.22
C THR A 59 -11.53 13.80 0.00
N VAL A 60 -12.12 14.24 -1.10
CA VAL A 60 -12.25 15.66 -1.46
C VAL A 60 -13.68 16.11 -1.19
N TYR A 61 -13.83 17.23 -0.50
CA TYR A 61 -15.12 17.80 -0.14
C TYR A 61 -15.49 18.98 -1.04
N ALA A 62 -16.76 19.35 -1.02
CA ALA A 62 -17.29 20.41 -1.89
C ALA A 62 -16.67 21.79 -1.64
N ASP A 63 -16.17 22.05 -0.44
CA ASP A 63 -15.50 23.29 -0.07
C ASP A 63 -14.00 23.30 -0.39
N ARG A 64 -13.54 22.29 -1.16
CA ARG A 64 -12.13 22.07 -1.52
C ARG A 64 -11.24 21.65 -0.34
N SER A 65 -11.83 21.35 0.80
CA SER A 65 -11.10 20.71 1.88
C SER A 65 -10.88 19.23 1.56
N PHE A 66 -9.98 18.60 2.29
CA PHE A 66 -9.68 17.19 2.08
C PHE A 66 -9.45 16.48 3.41
N SER A 67 -9.65 15.20 3.40
CA SER A 67 -9.13 14.31 4.44
C SER A 67 -8.46 13.13 3.75
N PHE A 68 -7.51 12.49 4.40
CA PHE A 68 -6.87 11.32 3.82
C PHE A 68 -6.58 10.26 4.86
N VAL A 69 -6.56 9.02 4.40
CA VAL A 69 -6.24 7.86 5.23
C VAL A 69 -5.10 7.12 4.54
N THR A 70 -4.03 6.87 5.30
CA THR A 70 -2.93 6.03 4.82
C THR A 70 -3.21 4.60 5.27
N LYS A 71 -2.97 3.65 4.37
CA LYS A 71 -3.12 2.22 4.66
C LYS A 71 -1.76 1.58 4.83
N THR A 72 -1.74 0.32 5.25
CA THR A 72 -0.48 -0.43 5.33
C THR A 72 0.10 -0.63 3.93
N PRO A 73 1.44 -0.83 3.80
CA PRO A 73 2.05 -1.06 2.50
C PRO A 73 1.39 -2.23 1.77
N PRO A 74 1.35 -2.22 0.42
CA PRO A 74 0.78 -3.34 -0.34
C PRO A 74 1.48 -4.66 0.00
N THR A 75 0.73 -5.74 0.04
CA THR A 75 1.27 -7.07 0.34
C THR A 75 2.45 -7.45 -0.55
N PRO A 76 2.41 -7.24 -1.88
CA PRO A 76 3.58 -7.53 -2.72
C PRO A 76 4.83 -6.78 -2.30
N THR A 77 4.71 -5.51 -1.92
CA THR A 77 5.84 -4.70 -1.47
C THR A 77 6.45 -5.27 -0.18
N LEU A 78 5.61 -5.68 0.76
CA LEU A 78 6.07 -6.30 2.01
C LEU A 78 6.80 -7.62 1.74
N ILE A 79 6.26 -8.44 0.84
CA ILE A 79 6.86 -9.72 0.46
C ILE A 79 8.23 -9.51 -0.18
N LEU A 80 8.34 -8.62 -1.16
CA LEU A 80 9.59 -8.32 -1.85
C LEU A 80 10.65 -7.83 -0.86
N LYS A 81 10.27 -6.98 0.06
CA LYS A 81 11.20 -6.42 1.04
C LYS A 81 11.66 -7.46 2.05
N THR A 82 10.76 -8.33 2.51
CA THR A 82 11.08 -9.41 3.44
C THR A 82 12.09 -10.39 2.82
N LEU A 83 11.94 -10.66 1.53
CA LEU A 83 12.83 -11.59 0.82
C LEU A 83 14.08 -10.93 0.23
N GLY A 84 14.14 -9.60 0.24
CA GLY A 84 15.25 -8.84 -0.32
C GLY A 84 15.35 -8.90 -1.83
N ILE A 85 14.24 -9.13 -2.55
CA ILE A 85 14.19 -9.15 -4.01
C ILE A 85 13.50 -7.88 -4.52
N GLU A 86 13.85 -7.47 -5.74
CA GLU A 86 13.31 -6.25 -6.33
C GLU A 86 12.00 -6.47 -7.09
N LYS A 87 11.82 -7.66 -7.64
CA LYS A 87 10.69 -7.94 -8.54
C LYS A 87 10.27 -9.41 -8.45
N GLY A 88 8.98 -9.64 -8.56
CA GLY A 88 8.41 -10.98 -8.68
C GLY A 88 8.58 -11.56 -10.08
N SER A 89 8.10 -12.79 -10.27
CA SER A 89 8.17 -13.48 -11.55
C SER A 89 7.20 -12.90 -12.57
N GLY A 90 7.64 -12.79 -13.82
CA GLY A 90 6.78 -12.46 -14.95
C GLY A 90 5.93 -13.66 -15.41
N VAL A 91 6.33 -14.89 -15.06
CA VAL A 91 5.62 -16.14 -15.37
C VAL A 91 5.51 -16.98 -14.10
N PRO A 92 4.66 -16.59 -13.13
CA PRO A 92 4.69 -17.18 -11.79
C PRO A 92 4.29 -18.65 -11.71
N ASN A 93 3.55 -19.14 -12.69
CA ASN A 93 3.17 -20.55 -12.73
C ASN A 93 4.32 -21.48 -13.19
N LYS A 94 5.30 -20.94 -13.88
CA LYS A 94 6.44 -21.69 -14.42
C LYS A 94 7.75 -21.34 -13.74
N ASP A 95 8.02 -20.05 -13.58
CA ASP A 95 9.26 -19.53 -13.02
C ASP A 95 9.06 -19.11 -11.57
N LYS A 96 9.63 -19.85 -10.64
CA LYS A 96 9.63 -19.50 -9.22
C LYS A 96 10.92 -18.74 -8.91
N VAL A 97 10.80 -17.54 -8.33
CA VAL A 97 11.93 -16.64 -8.12
C VAL A 97 12.45 -16.65 -6.69
N ALA A 98 11.66 -17.10 -5.73
CA ALA A 98 12.02 -17.11 -4.32
C ALA A 98 11.18 -18.10 -3.53
N THR A 99 11.57 -18.29 -2.28
CA THR A 99 10.86 -19.13 -1.32
C THR A 99 10.63 -18.30 -0.05
N ILE A 100 9.46 -18.42 0.54
CA ILE A 100 9.11 -17.75 1.80
C ILE A 100 8.64 -18.79 2.82
N THR A 101 9.02 -18.61 4.09
CA THR A 101 8.58 -19.49 5.16
C THR A 101 7.23 -19.08 5.71
N LYS A 102 6.52 -20.00 6.34
CA LYS A 102 5.25 -19.70 7.00
C LYS A 102 5.39 -18.65 8.11
N ALA A 103 6.55 -18.65 8.80
CA ALA A 103 6.84 -17.64 9.82
C ALA A 103 6.87 -16.22 9.22
N GLN A 104 7.51 -16.07 8.05
CA GLN A 104 7.56 -14.81 7.34
C GLN A 104 6.17 -14.40 6.83
N VAL A 105 5.39 -15.34 6.31
CA VAL A 105 4.01 -15.10 5.88
C VAL A 105 3.16 -14.60 7.06
N LYS A 106 3.32 -15.21 8.23
CA LYS A 106 2.61 -14.81 9.44
C LYS A 106 2.97 -13.37 9.84
N GLU A 107 4.25 -13.01 9.80
CA GLU A 107 4.70 -11.66 10.12
C GLU A 107 4.07 -10.61 9.18
N ILE A 108 4.04 -10.89 7.88
CA ILE A 108 3.42 -10.01 6.90
C ILE A 108 1.91 -9.92 7.15
N ALA A 109 1.26 -11.04 7.44
CA ALA A 109 -0.16 -11.10 7.73
C ALA A 109 -0.52 -10.26 8.97
N GLU A 110 0.29 -10.32 10.01
CA GLU A 110 0.09 -9.52 11.23
C GLU A 110 0.16 -8.02 10.94
N ARG A 111 1.12 -7.60 10.13
CA ARG A 111 1.25 -6.20 9.72
C ARG A 111 0.05 -5.72 8.90
N LYS A 112 -0.51 -6.62 8.11
CA LYS A 112 -1.60 -6.30 7.18
C LYS A 112 -2.99 -6.45 7.79
N MET A 113 -3.10 -7.09 8.97
CA MET A 113 -4.39 -7.37 9.62
C MET A 113 -5.35 -6.18 9.68
N PRO A 114 -4.91 -4.93 10.01
CA PRO A 114 -5.83 -3.80 10.07
C PRO A 114 -6.55 -3.50 8.76
N ASP A 115 -5.95 -3.86 7.61
CA ASP A 115 -6.53 -3.60 6.29
C ASP A 115 -7.21 -4.82 5.68
N LEU A 116 -7.10 -5.99 6.31
CA LEU A 116 -7.65 -7.23 5.79
C LEU A 116 -9.05 -7.50 6.34
N THR A 117 -9.84 -8.22 5.56
CA THR A 117 -11.16 -8.69 5.98
C THR A 117 -11.10 -10.02 6.72
N ALA A 118 -9.91 -10.57 6.90
CA ALA A 118 -9.71 -11.86 7.60
C ALA A 118 -10.06 -11.73 9.08
N ASN A 119 -10.77 -12.72 9.59
CA ASN A 119 -11.17 -12.77 11.00
C ASN A 119 -10.11 -13.42 11.90
N THR A 120 -9.23 -14.24 11.30
CA THR A 120 -8.17 -14.94 12.02
C THR A 120 -6.83 -14.72 11.33
N ILE A 121 -5.74 -14.97 12.08
CA ILE A 121 -4.40 -14.85 11.51
C ILE A 121 -4.17 -15.92 10.43
N GLU A 122 -4.73 -17.11 10.57
CA GLU A 122 -4.62 -18.18 9.58
C GLU A 122 -5.28 -17.77 8.25
N ALA A 123 -6.44 -17.12 8.30
CA ALA A 123 -7.11 -16.60 7.12
C ALA A 123 -6.26 -15.50 6.46
N ALA A 124 -5.66 -14.62 7.24
CA ALA A 124 -4.77 -13.58 6.73
C ALA A 124 -3.53 -14.19 6.08
N MET A 125 -2.95 -15.23 6.68
CA MET A 125 -1.82 -15.97 6.11
C MET A 125 -2.17 -16.59 4.76
N SER A 126 -3.40 -17.12 4.62
CA SER A 126 -3.88 -17.67 3.34
C SER A 126 -3.93 -16.60 2.25
N GLN A 127 -4.37 -15.40 2.59
CA GLN A 127 -4.40 -14.27 1.64
C GLN A 127 -3.00 -13.88 1.19
N VAL A 128 -2.05 -13.79 2.14
CA VAL A 128 -0.65 -13.47 1.83
C VAL A 128 -0.02 -14.58 0.97
N ALA A 129 -0.28 -15.84 1.31
CA ALA A 129 0.23 -16.99 0.54
C ALA A 129 -0.28 -16.98 -0.90
N GLY A 130 -1.55 -16.61 -1.12
CA GLY A 130 -2.11 -16.44 -2.47
C GLY A 130 -1.40 -15.37 -3.26
N THR A 131 -1.07 -14.23 -2.63
CA THR A 131 -0.29 -13.17 -3.25
C THR A 131 1.13 -13.66 -3.61
N CYS A 132 1.78 -14.41 -2.71
CA CYS A 132 3.09 -15.01 -2.98
C CYS A 132 3.05 -15.91 -4.20
N ARG A 133 2.02 -16.75 -4.30
CA ARG A 133 1.83 -17.64 -5.46
C ARG A 133 1.73 -16.84 -6.75
N SER A 134 0.99 -15.74 -6.74
CA SER A 134 0.83 -14.87 -7.92
C SER A 134 2.14 -14.18 -8.32
N MET A 135 3.11 -14.11 -7.41
CA MET A 135 4.42 -13.50 -7.66
C MET A 135 5.50 -14.52 -8.02
N GLY A 136 5.16 -15.80 -8.05
CA GLY A 136 6.14 -16.86 -8.29
C GLY A 136 6.99 -17.19 -7.07
N ILE A 137 6.45 -17.03 -5.88
CA ILE A 137 7.12 -17.29 -4.61
C ILE A 137 6.47 -18.53 -3.98
N VAL A 138 7.30 -19.51 -3.60
CA VAL A 138 6.84 -20.76 -2.99
C VAL A 138 6.81 -20.60 -1.47
N VAL A 139 5.68 -20.95 -0.87
CA VAL A 139 5.53 -20.96 0.60
C VAL A 139 5.93 -22.32 1.14
N VAL A 140 6.89 -22.35 2.07
CA VAL A 140 7.38 -23.57 2.71
C VAL A 140 7.25 -23.47 4.23
N ASP A 141 7.36 -24.62 4.89
CA ASP A 141 7.26 -24.66 6.36
C ASP A 141 8.49 -24.11 7.07
#